data_b4190dd8e7851f3aa8b157c641e6bf12
#
_entry.id   b4190dd8e7851f3aa8b157c641e6bf12
#
_cell.length_a   1.000
_cell.length_b   1.000
_cell.length_c   1.000
_cell.angle_alpha   90.00
_cell.angle_beta   90.00
_cell.angle_gamma   90.00
#
_symmetry.space_group_name_H-M   'P 1'
#
loop_
_entity.id
_entity.type
_entity.pdbx_description
1 polymer ?
#
loop_
_entity_poly.entity_id
_entity_poly.type
_entity_poly.pdbx_seq_one_letter_code
_entity_poly.pdbx_strand_id
1 'polypeptide(L)'
;GILFGQFLPTGFCRFVVTLSGFFSTYLKFIIPLMILAYVTMGIADLSQGAGQLLLITVALAYGSTLLAGTASYLVSSNLFPHFMTSGALDQIAATADASLKPYFSLTITPLFDTLSAVVLAFILGLCLSTMKGKEIGNSLYNGMSDFSTIIDKVLHKTIIPLLPLYICGTFTDMTKSGKTFAILGILWKVFLVVIIMHFVCITIQFIIAGSVSKKNPVSYTHLTLPTILR
;
A
#
# COMPACT_ATOMS: atom_id res chain seq x y z
N GLY A 1 4.50 3.90 -20.64
CA GLY A 1 4.14 5.25 -20.19
C GLY A 1 5.13 6.29 -20.69
N ILE A 2 6.41 6.15 -20.38
CA ILE A 2 7.46 7.12 -20.77
C ILE A 2 7.53 7.29 -22.30
N LEU A 3 7.60 6.20 -23.04
CA LEU A 3 7.61 6.22 -24.51
C LEU A 3 6.33 6.88 -25.06
N PHE A 4 5.18 6.58 -24.49
CA PHE A 4 3.91 7.17 -24.91
C PHE A 4 3.90 8.69 -24.70
N GLY A 5 4.39 9.16 -23.55
CA GLY A 5 4.48 10.58 -23.27
C GLY A 5 5.42 11.36 -24.20
N GLN A 6 6.48 10.71 -24.72
CA GLN A 6 7.43 11.35 -25.64
C GLN A 6 6.95 11.39 -27.09
N PHE A 7 6.46 10.27 -27.61
CA PHE A 7 6.24 10.09 -29.05
C PHE A 7 4.79 10.28 -29.50
N LEU A 8 3.81 10.13 -28.60
CA LEU A 8 2.40 10.21 -29.00
C LEU A 8 1.84 11.64 -28.91
N PRO A 9 0.84 11.95 -29.76
CA PRO A 9 0.16 13.24 -29.75
C PRO A 9 -0.56 13.48 -28.41
N THR A 10 -0.68 14.75 -28.03
CA THR A 10 -1.27 15.15 -26.74
C THR A 10 -2.69 14.64 -26.53
N GLY A 11 -3.49 14.52 -27.61
CA GLY A 11 -4.86 13.98 -27.52
C GLY A 11 -4.89 12.53 -27.05
N PHE A 12 -4.01 11.68 -27.59
CA PHE A 12 -3.91 10.28 -27.14
C PHE A 12 -3.41 10.17 -25.69
N CYS A 13 -2.41 10.97 -25.33
CA CYS A 13 -1.91 11.02 -23.94
C CYS A 13 -3.02 11.42 -22.97
N ARG A 14 -3.86 12.41 -23.31
CA ARG A 14 -5.02 12.80 -22.50
C ARG A 14 -6.05 11.69 -22.38
N PHE A 15 -6.27 10.90 -23.41
CA PHE A 15 -7.15 9.73 -23.35
C PHE A 15 -6.64 8.70 -22.35
N VAL A 16 -5.35 8.35 -22.42
CA VAL A 16 -4.73 7.39 -21.49
C VAL A 16 -4.75 7.91 -20.04
N VAL A 17 -4.50 9.21 -19.84
CA VAL A 17 -4.59 9.87 -18.52
C VAL A 17 -6.03 9.84 -17.99
N THR A 18 -7.03 10.06 -18.84
CA THR A 18 -8.44 9.98 -18.45
C THR A 18 -8.81 8.57 -17.97
N LEU A 19 -8.38 7.55 -18.72
CA LEU A 19 -8.62 6.14 -18.36
C LEU A 19 -7.92 5.76 -17.05
N SER A 20 -6.70 6.23 -16.86
CA SER A 20 -5.95 6.10 -15.60
C SER A 20 -6.66 6.79 -14.44
N GLY A 21 -7.26 7.96 -14.67
CA GLY A 21 -8.06 8.68 -13.67
C GLY A 21 -9.28 7.89 -13.20
N PHE A 22 -9.99 7.22 -14.12
CA PHE A 22 -11.11 6.33 -13.75
C PHE A 22 -10.65 5.18 -12.87
N PHE A 23 -9.55 4.55 -13.24
CA PHE A 23 -9.02 3.46 -12.44
C PHE A 23 -8.58 3.94 -11.05
N SER A 24 -7.98 5.13 -10.97
CA SER A 24 -7.63 5.75 -9.67
C SER A 24 -8.86 5.95 -8.79
N THR A 25 -9.96 6.46 -9.36
CA THR A 25 -11.23 6.65 -8.64
C THR A 25 -11.83 5.30 -8.20
N TYR A 26 -11.78 4.30 -9.07
CA TYR A 26 -12.21 2.95 -8.75
C TYR A 26 -11.37 2.33 -7.62
N LEU A 27 -10.05 2.51 -7.63
CA LEU A 27 -9.18 2.05 -6.54
C LEU A 27 -9.54 2.71 -5.21
N LYS A 28 -9.77 4.02 -5.20
CA LYS A 28 -10.17 4.75 -3.98
C LYS A 28 -11.48 4.21 -3.40
N PHE A 29 -12.40 3.74 -4.23
CA PHE A 29 -13.65 3.12 -3.80
C PHE A 29 -13.43 1.71 -3.22
N ILE A 30 -12.61 0.90 -3.87
CA ILE A 30 -12.41 -0.53 -3.51
C ILE A 30 -11.47 -0.71 -2.31
N ILE A 31 -10.46 0.14 -2.13
CA ILE A 31 -9.47 -0.03 -1.06
C ILE A 31 -10.10 -0.15 0.34
N PRO A 32 -11.04 0.72 0.76
CA PRO A 32 -11.69 0.57 2.06
C PRO A 32 -12.48 -0.74 2.21
N LEU A 33 -13.10 -1.22 1.14
CA LEU A 33 -13.81 -2.51 1.13
C LEU A 33 -12.85 -3.69 1.26
N MET A 34 -11.69 -3.62 0.61
CA MET A 34 -10.63 -4.62 0.78
C MET A 34 -10.12 -4.67 2.21
N ILE A 35 -9.88 -3.51 2.81
CA ILE A 35 -9.44 -3.42 4.22
C ILE A 35 -10.51 -4.06 5.11
N LEU A 36 -11.77 -3.68 4.93
CA LEU A 36 -12.87 -4.25 5.70
C LEU A 36 -12.92 -5.78 5.58
N ALA A 37 -12.84 -6.31 4.37
CA ALA A 37 -12.92 -7.73 4.11
C ALA A 37 -11.75 -8.51 4.73
N TYR A 38 -10.52 -8.14 4.37
CA TYR A 38 -9.33 -8.91 4.76
C TYR A 38 -8.96 -8.74 6.23
N VAL A 39 -9.05 -7.53 6.77
CA VAL A 39 -8.71 -7.28 8.18
C VAL A 39 -9.75 -7.94 9.10
N THR A 40 -11.05 -7.85 8.76
CA THR A 40 -12.10 -8.54 9.55
C THR A 40 -11.88 -10.04 9.59
N MET A 41 -11.64 -10.67 8.43
CA MET A 41 -11.42 -12.11 8.37
C MET A 41 -10.10 -12.52 9.05
N GLY A 42 -9.02 -11.74 8.84
CA GLY A 42 -7.75 -11.99 9.50
C GLY A 42 -7.84 -11.98 11.03
N ILE A 43 -8.63 -11.07 11.60
CA ILE A 43 -8.87 -11.02 13.05
C ILE A 43 -9.84 -12.12 13.51
N ALA A 44 -10.90 -12.38 12.74
CA ALA A 44 -11.89 -13.40 13.07
C ALA A 44 -11.30 -14.82 13.08
N ASP A 45 -10.26 -15.06 12.28
CA ASP A 45 -9.57 -16.37 12.22
C ASP A 45 -8.55 -16.59 13.34
N LEU A 46 -8.25 -15.57 14.12
CA LEU A 46 -7.41 -15.73 15.30
C LEU A 46 -8.15 -16.61 16.34
N SER A 47 -7.41 -17.51 17.00
CA SER A 47 -7.97 -18.44 18.00
C SER A 47 -8.54 -17.73 19.23
N GLN A 48 -9.44 -18.41 19.96
CA GLN A 48 -9.96 -17.93 21.24
C GLN A 48 -8.80 -17.64 22.21
N GLY A 49 -8.78 -16.45 22.78
CA GLY A 49 -7.63 -15.89 23.54
C GLY A 49 -6.80 -14.86 22.78
N ALA A 50 -7.13 -14.65 21.53
CA ALA A 50 -6.41 -13.76 20.61
C ALA A 50 -6.41 -12.27 21.02
N GLY A 51 -7.29 -11.82 21.89
CA GLY A 51 -7.33 -10.42 22.31
C GLY A 51 -6.02 -9.93 22.91
N GLN A 52 -5.40 -10.74 23.77
CA GLN A 52 -4.09 -10.41 24.34
C GLN A 52 -2.98 -10.52 23.30
N LEU A 53 -3.02 -11.54 22.44
CA LEU A 53 -2.06 -11.72 21.35
C LEU A 53 -2.19 -10.60 20.33
N LEU A 54 -3.41 -10.19 20.00
CA LEU A 54 -3.68 -9.05 19.12
C LEU A 54 -3.14 -7.77 19.71
N LEU A 55 -3.34 -7.50 21.01
CA LEU A 55 -2.84 -6.30 21.67
C LEU A 55 -1.31 -6.24 21.64
N ILE A 56 -0.63 -7.36 21.92
CA ILE A 56 0.82 -7.48 21.84
C ILE A 56 1.28 -7.24 20.39
N THR A 57 0.62 -7.85 19.42
CA THR A 57 0.96 -7.69 17.99
C THR A 57 0.80 -6.24 17.53
N VAL A 58 -0.29 -5.58 17.93
CA VAL A 58 -0.54 -4.17 17.61
C VAL A 58 0.50 -3.28 18.29
N ALA A 59 0.80 -3.48 19.57
CA ALA A 59 1.82 -2.73 20.29
C ALA A 59 3.22 -2.89 19.63
N LEU A 60 3.54 -4.12 19.23
CA LEU A 60 4.80 -4.43 18.55
C LEU A 60 4.87 -3.78 17.16
N ALA A 61 3.77 -3.82 16.41
CA ALA A 61 3.67 -3.18 15.09
C ALA A 61 3.83 -1.67 15.19
N TYR A 62 3.12 -1.01 16.11
CA TYR A 62 3.27 0.43 16.33
C TYR A 62 4.67 0.80 16.83
N GLY A 63 5.22 0.05 17.78
CA GLY A 63 6.58 0.24 18.27
C GLY A 63 7.62 0.11 17.15
N SER A 64 7.50 -0.93 16.32
CA SER A 64 8.36 -1.13 15.15
C SER A 64 8.24 0.00 14.14
N THR A 65 7.02 0.48 13.87
CA THR A 65 6.77 1.59 12.93
C THR A 65 7.37 2.90 13.44
N LEU A 66 7.23 3.20 14.73
CA LEU A 66 7.82 4.39 15.34
C LEU A 66 9.35 4.34 15.29
N LEU A 67 9.95 3.20 15.61
CA LEU A 67 11.39 3.02 15.53
C LEU A 67 11.93 3.15 14.10
N ALA A 68 11.26 2.49 13.14
CA ALA A 68 11.64 2.57 11.73
C ALA A 68 11.44 4.00 11.17
N GLY A 69 10.35 4.66 11.54
CA GLY A 69 10.07 6.04 11.16
C GLY A 69 11.10 7.02 11.71
N THR A 70 11.45 6.89 12.99
CA THR A 70 12.49 7.71 13.64
C THR A 70 13.86 7.48 12.99
N ALA A 71 14.22 6.23 12.76
CA ALA A 71 15.49 5.88 12.08
C ALA A 71 15.53 6.45 10.65
N SER A 72 14.44 6.30 9.89
CA SER A 72 14.31 6.90 8.55
C SER A 72 14.43 8.42 8.58
N TYR A 73 13.79 9.08 9.54
CA TYR A 73 13.88 10.53 9.71
C TYR A 73 15.31 10.98 9.99
N LEU A 74 15.99 10.33 10.92
CA LEU A 74 17.39 10.64 11.26
C LEU A 74 18.33 10.44 10.06
N VAL A 75 18.18 9.35 9.33
CA VAL A 75 18.99 9.11 8.12
C VAL A 75 18.67 10.13 7.05
N SER A 76 17.40 10.41 6.80
CA SER A 76 16.98 11.35 5.76
C SER A 76 17.41 12.79 6.08
N SER A 77 17.25 13.24 7.32
CA SER A 77 17.64 14.59 7.74
C SER A 77 19.14 14.85 7.63
N ASN A 78 19.96 13.83 7.82
CA ASN A 78 21.41 13.94 7.68
C ASN A 78 21.89 13.74 6.24
N LEU A 79 21.27 12.84 5.49
CA LEU A 79 21.77 12.42 4.19
C LEU A 79 21.25 13.27 3.03
N PHE A 80 19.96 13.68 3.05
CA PHE A 80 19.33 14.38 1.93
C PHE A 80 19.91 15.78 1.67
N PRO A 81 20.31 16.59 2.67
CA PRO A 81 20.91 17.89 2.42
C PRO A 81 22.21 17.83 1.60
N HIS A 82 22.91 16.67 1.62
CA HIS A 82 24.19 16.52 0.89
C HIS A 82 23.98 16.32 -0.62
N PHE A 83 22.82 15.89 -1.08
CA PHE A 83 22.56 15.63 -2.50
C PHE A 83 21.24 16.19 -3.05
N MET A 84 20.45 16.84 -2.22
CA MET A 84 19.30 17.63 -2.66
C MET A 84 19.71 19.09 -2.67
N THR A 85 19.86 19.66 -3.87
CA THR A 85 20.07 21.10 -4.03
C THR A 85 18.82 21.87 -3.60
N SER A 86 19.02 22.95 -2.85
CA SER A 86 17.94 23.90 -2.52
C SER A 86 17.35 24.44 -3.83
N GLY A 87 16.12 24.08 -4.16
CA GLY A 87 15.46 24.37 -5.43
C GLY A 87 14.99 23.13 -6.21
N ALA A 88 15.47 21.94 -5.87
CA ALA A 88 14.97 20.70 -6.48
C ALA A 88 13.49 20.46 -6.14
N LEU A 89 13.05 20.81 -4.93
CA LEU A 89 11.64 20.75 -4.51
C LEU A 89 10.82 21.84 -5.21
N ASP A 90 11.35 23.04 -5.40
CA ASP A 90 10.67 24.12 -6.09
C ASP A 90 10.48 23.79 -7.59
N GLN A 91 11.45 23.15 -8.21
CA GLN A 91 11.32 22.64 -9.58
C GLN A 91 10.24 21.55 -9.70
N ILE A 92 10.14 20.66 -8.71
CA ILE A 92 9.08 19.64 -8.67
C ILE A 92 7.72 20.31 -8.43
N ALA A 93 7.64 21.27 -7.53
CA ALA A 93 6.42 22.02 -7.23
C ALA A 93 5.95 22.87 -8.42
N ALA A 94 6.86 23.62 -9.06
CA ALA A 94 6.55 24.44 -10.23
C ALA A 94 6.04 23.62 -11.43
N THR A 95 6.47 22.36 -11.55
CA THR A 95 5.93 21.45 -12.57
C THR A 95 4.60 20.81 -12.19
N ALA A 96 4.07 21.02 -10.97
CA ALA A 96 2.79 20.46 -10.56
C ALA A 96 1.61 20.98 -11.40
N ASP A 97 1.67 22.21 -11.84
CA ASP A 97 0.64 22.85 -12.67
C ASP A 97 0.62 22.40 -14.13
N ALA A 98 1.65 21.71 -14.60
CA ALA A 98 1.79 21.26 -15.99
C ALA A 98 1.17 19.88 -16.28
N SER A 99 0.41 19.29 -15.33
CA SER A 99 -0.27 18.00 -15.55
C SER A 99 -1.32 18.07 -16.64
N LEU A 100 -1.42 17.02 -17.45
CA LEU A 100 -2.42 16.91 -18.50
C LEU A 100 -3.83 16.87 -17.87
N LYS A 101 -4.67 17.83 -18.24
CA LYS A 101 -6.08 17.79 -17.83
C LYS A 101 -6.77 16.63 -18.56
N PRO A 102 -7.42 15.70 -17.80
CA PRO A 102 -8.19 14.65 -18.41
C PRO A 102 -9.35 15.24 -19.23
N TYR A 103 -9.94 14.50 -20.17
CA TYR A 103 -11.10 14.95 -20.93
C TYR A 103 -12.31 15.15 -20.03
N PHE A 104 -12.49 14.27 -19.05
CA PHE A 104 -13.51 14.36 -18.01
C PHE A 104 -13.02 13.63 -16.76
N SER A 105 -13.49 14.04 -15.61
CA SER A 105 -13.20 13.43 -14.32
C SER A 105 -14.47 12.85 -13.73
N LEU A 106 -14.43 11.60 -13.30
CA LEU A 106 -15.49 10.97 -12.52
C LEU A 106 -15.09 11.00 -11.06
N THR A 107 -15.98 11.50 -10.21
CA THR A 107 -15.81 11.44 -8.75
C THR A 107 -16.78 10.42 -8.19
N ILE A 108 -16.24 9.35 -7.61
CA ILE A 108 -17.01 8.37 -6.84
C ILE A 108 -16.54 8.51 -5.40
N THR A 109 -17.44 8.86 -4.50
CA THR A 109 -17.13 8.88 -3.07
C THR A 109 -17.03 7.46 -2.57
N PRO A 110 -15.94 7.09 -1.87
CA PRO A 110 -15.84 5.78 -1.24
C PRO A 110 -16.93 5.64 -0.17
N LEU A 111 -17.37 4.40 0.06
CA LEU A 111 -18.40 4.09 1.06
C LEU A 111 -17.94 4.43 2.48
N PHE A 112 -16.65 4.23 2.74
CA PHE A 112 -15.97 4.55 4.00
C PHE A 112 -14.64 5.24 3.68
N ASP A 113 -14.20 6.10 4.59
CA ASP A 113 -12.80 6.51 4.62
C ASP A 113 -11.92 5.33 5.07
N THR A 114 -10.66 5.32 4.66
CA THR A 114 -9.71 4.24 4.95
C THR A 114 -9.58 3.96 6.45
N LEU A 115 -9.49 5.03 7.26
CA LEU A 115 -9.40 4.90 8.71
C LEU A 115 -10.68 4.31 9.31
N SER A 116 -11.83 4.79 8.86
CA SER A 116 -13.14 4.27 9.29
C SER A 116 -13.31 2.79 8.93
N ALA A 117 -12.85 2.37 7.75
CA ALA A 117 -12.85 0.97 7.34
C ALA A 117 -11.98 0.09 8.26
N VAL A 118 -10.79 0.59 8.64
CA VAL A 118 -9.91 -0.11 9.58
C VAL A 118 -10.58 -0.28 10.94
N VAL A 119 -11.12 0.80 11.52
CA VAL A 119 -11.80 0.75 12.83
C VAL A 119 -12.98 -0.21 12.79
N LEU A 120 -13.80 -0.15 11.76
CA LEU A 120 -14.94 -1.05 11.57
C LEU A 120 -14.49 -2.50 11.43
N ALA A 121 -13.41 -2.75 10.68
CA ALA A 121 -12.85 -4.08 10.50
C ALA A 121 -12.34 -4.68 11.82
N PHE A 122 -11.70 -3.87 12.67
CA PHE A 122 -11.30 -4.31 14.01
C PHE A 122 -12.49 -4.68 14.89
N ILE A 123 -13.52 -3.82 14.93
CA ILE A 123 -14.74 -4.09 15.72
C ILE A 123 -15.40 -5.40 15.27
N LEU A 124 -15.66 -5.51 13.96
CA LEU A 124 -16.29 -6.71 13.40
C LEU A 124 -15.43 -7.97 13.60
N GLY A 125 -14.14 -7.87 13.34
CA GLY A 125 -13.22 -9.00 13.50
C GLY A 125 -13.13 -9.51 14.92
N LEU A 126 -13.04 -8.61 15.91
CA LEU A 126 -13.05 -8.98 17.33
C LEU A 126 -14.39 -9.60 17.75
N CYS A 127 -15.52 -9.02 17.34
CA CYS A 127 -16.84 -9.58 17.62
C CYS A 127 -16.98 -10.98 17.00
N LEU A 128 -16.60 -11.15 15.74
CA LEU A 128 -16.64 -12.44 15.05
C LEU A 128 -15.73 -13.48 15.72
N SER A 129 -14.53 -13.11 16.15
CA SER A 129 -13.61 -14.00 16.86
C SER A 129 -14.22 -14.55 18.15
N THR A 130 -15.00 -13.73 18.89
CA THR A 130 -15.67 -14.17 20.13
C THR A 130 -16.97 -14.97 19.91
N MET A 131 -17.57 -14.81 18.73
CA MET A 131 -18.83 -15.46 18.37
C MET A 131 -18.64 -16.73 17.53
N LYS A 132 -17.42 -17.01 17.10
CA LYS A 132 -17.06 -18.21 16.32
C LYS A 132 -17.46 -19.47 17.08
N GLY A 133 -18.23 -20.35 16.44
CA GLY A 133 -18.76 -21.57 17.06
C GLY A 133 -20.18 -21.45 17.66
N LYS A 134 -20.79 -20.27 17.64
CA LYS A 134 -22.22 -20.08 17.98
C LYS A 134 -23.03 -19.95 16.69
N GLU A 135 -24.28 -20.40 16.67
CA GLU A 135 -25.13 -20.40 15.47
C GLU A 135 -25.22 -19.01 14.80
N ILE A 136 -25.45 -17.96 15.58
CA ILE A 136 -25.53 -16.58 15.07
C ILE A 136 -24.18 -16.10 14.53
N GLY A 137 -23.09 -16.45 15.23
CA GLY A 137 -21.72 -16.07 14.81
C GLY A 137 -21.29 -16.75 13.51
N ASN A 138 -21.67 -18.00 13.30
CA ASN A 138 -21.32 -18.74 12.09
C ASN A 138 -21.97 -18.15 10.83
N SER A 139 -23.22 -17.69 10.92
CA SER A 139 -23.90 -17.05 9.78
C SER A 139 -23.19 -15.76 9.34
N LEU A 140 -22.85 -14.90 10.29
CA LEU A 140 -22.15 -13.65 10.00
C LEU A 140 -20.71 -13.91 9.53
N TYR A 141 -20.01 -14.88 10.12
CA TYR A 141 -18.69 -15.29 9.68
C TYR A 141 -18.68 -15.78 8.23
N ASN A 142 -19.63 -16.65 7.88
CA ASN A 142 -19.77 -17.14 6.50
C ASN A 142 -20.06 -15.99 5.52
N GLY A 143 -20.95 -15.07 5.90
CA GLY A 143 -21.23 -13.87 5.08
C GLY A 143 -20.02 -12.99 4.86
N MET A 144 -19.18 -12.78 5.88
CA MET A 144 -17.93 -12.02 5.74
C MET A 144 -16.87 -12.80 4.93
N SER A 145 -16.82 -14.12 5.06
CA SER A 145 -15.97 -14.98 4.25
C SER A 145 -16.34 -14.92 2.77
N ASP A 146 -17.64 -14.98 2.47
CA ASP A 146 -18.14 -14.83 1.10
C ASP A 146 -17.85 -13.44 0.55
N PHE A 147 -18.04 -12.40 1.36
CA PHE A 147 -17.66 -11.03 0.99
C PHE A 147 -16.17 -10.91 0.68
N SER A 148 -15.30 -11.48 1.52
CA SER A 148 -13.86 -11.53 1.27
C SER A 148 -13.54 -12.24 -0.04
N THR A 149 -14.21 -13.35 -0.32
CA THR A 149 -14.05 -14.09 -1.59
C THR A 149 -14.50 -13.27 -2.81
N ILE A 150 -15.55 -12.47 -2.69
CA ILE A 150 -16.00 -11.55 -3.75
C ILE A 150 -14.93 -10.50 -4.01
N ILE A 151 -14.43 -9.87 -2.96
CA ILE A 151 -13.37 -8.85 -3.05
C ILE A 151 -12.10 -9.44 -3.68
N ASP A 152 -11.73 -10.66 -3.30
CA ASP A 152 -10.58 -11.36 -3.89
C ASP A 152 -10.74 -11.59 -5.40
N LYS A 153 -11.92 -12.00 -5.84
CA LYS A 153 -12.25 -12.13 -7.27
C LYS A 153 -12.16 -10.80 -8.01
N VAL A 154 -12.64 -9.71 -7.39
CA VAL A 154 -12.54 -8.35 -7.95
C VAL A 154 -11.06 -7.94 -8.07
N LEU A 155 -10.26 -8.19 -7.03
CA LEU A 155 -8.82 -7.91 -7.05
C LEU A 155 -8.13 -8.62 -8.22
N HIS A 156 -8.31 -9.93 -8.32
CA HIS A 156 -7.62 -10.74 -9.32
C HIS A 156 -8.14 -10.53 -10.76
N LYS A 157 -9.44 -10.29 -10.94
CA LYS A 157 -10.04 -10.14 -12.28
C LYS A 157 -10.05 -8.72 -12.81
N THR A 158 -10.01 -7.72 -11.95
CA THR A 158 -10.17 -6.33 -12.37
C THR A 158 -8.96 -5.47 -12.00
N ILE A 159 -8.54 -5.48 -10.72
CA ILE A 159 -7.49 -4.57 -10.26
C ILE A 159 -6.13 -4.96 -10.83
N ILE A 160 -5.72 -6.20 -10.64
CA ILE A 160 -4.39 -6.66 -11.08
C ILE A 160 -4.20 -6.50 -12.59
N PRO A 161 -5.14 -6.89 -13.47
CA PRO A 161 -4.97 -6.72 -14.91
C PRO A 161 -4.96 -5.26 -15.37
N LEU A 162 -5.68 -4.36 -14.68
CA LEU A 162 -5.76 -2.95 -15.05
C LEU A 162 -4.63 -2.10 -14.45
N LEU A 163 -3.91 -2.62 -13.44
CA LEU A 163 -2.82 -1.91 -12.79
C LEU A 163 -1.70 -1.46 -13.74
N PRO A 164 -1.22 -2.27 -14.70
CA PRO A 164 -0.23 -1.84 -15.67
C PRO A 164 -0.70 -0.66 -16.54
N LEU A 165 -1.99 -0.64 -16.88
CA LEU A 165 -2.59 0.46 -17.63
C LEU A 165 -2.60 1.77 -16.80
N TYR A 166 -2.94 1.68 -15.53
CA TYR A 166 -2.90 2.79 -14.58
C TYR A 166 -1.49 3.37 -14.45
N ILE A 167 -0.50 2.50 -14.23
CA ILE A 167 0.92 2.90 -14.15
C ILE A 167 1.36 3.55 -15.47
N CYS A 168 0.97 2.97 -16.61
CA CYS A 168 1.27 3.53 -17.92
C CYS A 168 0.71 4.96 -18.05
N GLY A 169 -0.54 5.19 -17.63
CA GLY A 169 -1.17 6.52 -17.68
C GLY A 169 -0.47 7.54 -16.79
N THR A 170 -0.13 7.16 -15.58
CA THR A 170 0.60 8.03 -14.64
C THR A 170 1.97 8.45 -15.20
N PHE A 171 2.74 7.51 -15.74
CA PHE A 171 4.02 7.83 -16.35
C PHE A 171 3.89 8.62 -17.66
N THR A 172 2.79 8.46 -18.40
CA THR A 172 2.50 9.26 -19.59
C THR A 172 2.25 10.72 -19.21
N ASP A 173 1.46 10.99 -18.17
CA ASP A 173 1.23 12.33 -17.64
C ASP A 173 2.53 12.99 -17.16
N MET A 174 3.29 12.27 -16.34
CA MET A 174 4.58 12.74 -15.83
C MET A 174 5.55 13.10 -16.97
N THR A 175 5.59 12.30 -18.03
CA THR A 175 6.53 12.52 -19.16
C THR A 175 6.10 13.71 -20.00
N LYS A 176 4.80 13.82 -20.28
CA LYS A 176 4.28 14.92 -21.10
C LYS A 176 4.41 16.28 -20.40
N SER A 177 4.29 16.30 -19.07
CA SER A 177 4.54 17.49 -18.25
C SER A 177 6.03 17.82 -18.03
N GLY A 178 6.95 17.07 -18.67
CA GLY A 178 8.41 17.31 -18.56
C GLY A 178 9.04 16.88 -17.24
N LYS A 179 8.26 16.30 -16.33
CA LYS A 179 8.67 15.97 -14.95
C LYS A 179 9.53 14.72 -14.86
N THR A 180 9.37 13.76 -15.77
CA THR A 180 9.93 12.41 -15.62
C THR A 180 11.44 12.43 -15.43
N PHE A 181 12.18 13.14 -16.25
CA PHE A 181 13.65 13.13 -16.17
C PHE A 181 14.19 13.90 -14.97
N ALA A 182 13.58 15.05 -14.64
CA ALA A 182 13.95 15.83 -13.45
C ALA A 182 13.67 15.04 -12.17
N ILE A 183 12.47 14.43 -12.07
CA ILE A 183 12.06 13.61 -10.94
C ILE A 183 12.90 12.33 -10.87
N LEU A 184 13.14 11.64 -11.98
CA LEU A 184 13.98 10.45 -12.01
C LEU A 184 15.41 10.71 -11.53
N GLY A 185 16.00 11.85 -11.92
CA GLY A 185 17.35 12.25 -11.51
C GLY A 185 17.50 12.47 -10.00
N ILE A 186 16.43 12.89 -9.34
CA ILE A 186 16.38 13.09 -7.87
C ILE A 186 15.93 11.81 -7.17
N LEU A 187 14.85 11.23 -7.64
CA LEU A 187 14.22 10.08 -6.99
C LEU A 187 15.07 8.83 -6.98
N TRP A 188 15.93 8.61 -7.98
CA TRP A 188 16.75 7.41 -8.00
C TRP A 188 17.70 7.33 -6.79
N LYS A 189 18.26 8.48 -6.37
CA LYS A 189 19.11 8.55 -5.17
C LYS A 189 18.31 8.31 -3.90
N VAL A 190 17.14 8.94 -3.80
CA VAL A 190 16.21 8.73 -2.68
C VAL A 190 15.76 7.27 -2.62
N PHE A 191 15.42 6.69 -3.77
CA PHE A 191 14.97 5.30 -3.88
C PHE A 191 16.05 4.31 -3.42
N LEU A 192 17.31 4.57 -3.77
CA LEU A 192 18.44 3.76 -3.32
C LEU A 192 18.58 3.80 -1.80
N VAL A 193 18.49 4.99 -1.19
CA VAL A 193 18.52 5.16 0.27
C VAL A 193 17.35 4.41 0.93
N VAL A 194 16.14 4.52 0.37
CA VAL A 194 14.95 3.82 0.88
C VAL A 194 15.13 2.30 0.81
N ILE A 195 15.67 1.77 -0.28
CA ILE A 195 15.94 0.32 -0.40
C ILE A 195 16.96 -0.14 0.64
N ILE A 196 18.07 0.57 0.79
CA ILE A 196 19.08 0.24 1.78
C ILE A 196 18.48 0.26 3.19
N MET A 197 17.75 1.32 3.53
CA MET A 197 17.05 1.42 4.82
C MET A 197 16.06 0.29 5.04
N HIS A 198 15.34 -0.10 4.01
CA HIS A 198 14.38 -1.21 4.08
C HIS A 198 15.09 -2.53 4.44
N PHE A 199 16.18 -2.85 3.73
CA PHE A 199 16.98 -4.04 4.05
C PHE A 199 17.60 -3.99 5.45
N VAL A 200 18.09 -2.83 5.88
CA VAL A 200 18.63 -2.64 7.22
C VAL A 200 17.55 -2.89 8.29
N CYS A 201 16.37 -2.27 8.13
CA CYS A 201 15.26 -2.46 9.06
C CYS A 201 14.81 -3.92 9.12
N ILE A 202 14.64 -4.58 7.98
CA ILE A 202 14.28 -6.01 7.93
C ILE A 202 15.35 -6.85 8.65
N THR A 203 16.62 -6.63 8.36
CA THR A 203 17.72 -7.38 8.98
C THR A 203 17.71 -7.22 10.50
N ILE A 204 17.55 -5.99 11.00
CA ILE A 204 17.44 -5.72 12.43
C ILE A 204 16.25 -6.45 13.05
N GLN A 205 15.08 -6.41 12.42
CA GLN A 205 13.87 -7.08 12.89
C GLN A 205 14.07 -8.61 12.95
N PHE A 206 14.71 -9.21 11.94
CA PHE A 206 15.02 -10.64 11.95
C PHE A 206 16.05 -11.02 13.01
N ILE A 207 17.07 -10.19 13.26
CA ILE A 207 18.04 -10.40 14.34
C ILE A 207 17.33 -10.36 15.70
N ILE A 208 16.48 -9.38 15.95
CA ILE A 208 15.70 -9.26 17.18
C ILE A 208 14.78 -10.47 17.36
N ALA A 209 14.04 -10.85 16.34
CA ALA A 209 13.14 -12.00 16.36
C ALA A 209 13.89 -13.32 16.61
N GLY A 210 15.05 -13.50 15.97
CA GLY A 210 15.93 -14.65 16.18
C GLY A 210 16.50 -14.72 17.59
N SER A 211 16.91 -13.58 18.14
CA SER A 211 17.44 -13.49 19.50
C SER A 211 16.40 -13.82 20.57
N VAL A 212 15.17 -13.32 20.38
CA VAL A 212 14.06 -13.56 21.32
C VAL A 212 13.58 -15.02 21.26
N SER A 213 13.51 -15.60 20.07
CA SER A 213 13.02 -16.97 19.87
C SER A 213 14.08 -18.06 20.03
N LYS A 214 15.35 -17.70 20.26
CA LYS A 214 16.50 -18.61 20.31
C LYS A 214 16.63 -19.52 19.08
N LYS A 215 16.13 -19.08 17.92
CA LYS A 215 16.22 -19.79 16.63
C LYS A 215 17.06 -18.98 15.65
N ASN A 216 17.74 -19.66 14.74
CA ASN A 216 18.53 -18.99 13.69
C ASN A 216 17.66 -18.05 12.85
N PRO A 217 18.02 -16.76 12.70
CA PRO A 217 17.27 -15.78 11.90
C PRO A 217 17.04 -16.25 10.46
N VAL A 218 18.01 -16.96 9.86
CA VAL A 218 17.93 -17.50 8.50
C VAL A 218 16.83 -18.55 8.34
N SER A 219 16.48 -19.28 9.38
CA SER A 219 15.40 -20.26 9.36
C SER A 219 14.01 -19.63 9.17
N TYR A 220 13.84 -18.35 9.53
CA TYR A 220 12.57 -17.61 9.34
C TYR A 220 12.39 -17.15 7.90
N THR A 221 13.46 -16.85 7.18
CA THR A 221 13.37 -16.45 5.76
C THR A 221 12.84 -17.59 4.89
N HIS A 222 13.16 -18.83 5.24
CA HIS A 222 12.66 -20.02 4.55
C HIS A 222 11.21 -20.38 4.93
N LEU A 223 10.72 -19.95 6.10
CA LEU A 223 9.33 -20.17 6.53
C LEU A 223 8.34 -19.18 5.91
N THR A 224 8.79 -17.97 5.59
CA THR A 224 7.93 -16.93 5.02
C THR A 224 7.82 -16.99 3.50
N LEU A 225 8.83 -17.51 2.79
CA LEU A 225 8.81 -17.66 1.34
C LEU A 225 7.72 -18.61 0.81
N PRO A 226 7.45 -19.78 1.39
CA PRO A 226 6.37 -20.66 0.90
C PRO A 226 4.96 -20.15 1.19
N THR A 227 4.77 -19.29 2.19
CA THR A 227 3.44 -18.74 2.55
C THR A 227 3.01 -17.57 1.68
N ILE A 228 3.93 -16.90 1.02
CA ILE A 228 3.64 -15.80 0.07
C ILE A 228 3.28 -16.35 -1.32
N LEU A 229 3.67 -17.59 -1.63
CA LEU A 229 3.43 -18.26 -2.92
C LEU A 229 2.21 -19.20 -2.92
N ARG A 230 1.43 -19.25 -1.85
CA ARG A 230 0.22 -20.06 -1.73
C ARG A 230 -0.97 -19.14 -1.46
#